data_4bfd3af5288154464329930b4929a560
#
_entry.id   4bfd3af5288154464329930b4929a560
#
_cell.length_a   1.000
_cell.length_b   1.000
_cell.length_c   1.000
_cell.angle_alpha   90.00
_cell.angle_beta   90.00
_cell.angle_gamma   90.00
#
_symmetry.space_group_name_H-M   'P 1'
#
loop_
_entity.id
_entity.type
_entity.pdbx_description
1 polymer ?
#
loop_
_entity_poly.entity_id
_entity_poly.type
_entity_poly.pdbx_seq_one_letter_code
_entity_poly.pdbx_strand_id
1 'polypeptide(L)'
;MTEETFHIEFDGSQLTITTDVDSISEFVRRTYGYMLVERALSPVGSIDVRRTANGFALRSLEPLDLSGESSAPLMPYLKEEVIMRFMRARPDLLWIHAGAVERNEKALLISGASGQGKSTLTTMLLNHGWRLMSDDVAPIRMNADQILPFYQAPLRRIDPGKQLSSEEVASLERESVALSSESLRADPAELRAVVFPMFDRRASTRLIRMAKGAGALELLRNARNMIDHKAAAVERAAQLARSLPMFQLCYGSAADAVMALNDVL
;
A
#
# COMPACT_ATOMS: atom_id res chain seq x y z
N MET A 1 13.37 8.22 -28.16
CA MET A 1 12.80 8.08 -26.81
C MET A 1 13.24 9.32 -26.05
N THR A 2 12.32 10.05 -25.47
CA THR A 2 12.62 11.24 -24.65
C THR A 2 12.75 10.79 -23.21
N GLU A 3 13.77 11.28 -22.54
CA GLU A 3 13.93 11.10 -21.09
C GLU A 3 12.83 11.85 -20.36
N GLU A 4 12.19 11.20 -19.40
CA GLU A 4 11.18 11.78 -18.52
C GLU A 4 11.64 11.75 -17.07
N THR A 5 11.28 12.79 -16.33
CA THR A 5 11.57 12.92 -14.91
C THR A 5 10.27 13.14 -14.15
N PHE A 6 10.08 12.35 -13.10
CA PHE A 6 8.94 12.40 -12.20
C PHE A 6 9.39 12.76 -10.79
N HIS A 7 8.61 13.56 -10.10
CA HIS A 7 8.83 13.89 -8.70
C HIS A 7 7.62 13.42 -7.91
N ILE A 8 7.85 12.47 -7.00
CA ILE A 8 6.83 11.93 -6.10
C ILE A 8 6.98 12.63 -4.76
N GLU A 9 5.87 13.15 -4.20
CA GLU A 9 5.84 13.76 -2.87
C GLU A 9 4.99 12.94 -1.91
N PHE A 10 5.51 12.75 -0.70
CA PHE A 10 4.84 12.13 0.42
C PHE A 10 5.15 12.90 1.70
N ASP A 11 4.15 13.57 2.25
CA ASP A 11 4.22 14.32 3.53
C ASP A 11 5.51 15.14 3.69
N GLY A 12 5.80 15.98 2.67
CA GLY A 12 6.96 16.87 2.61
C GLY A 12 8.27 16.19 2.19
N SER A 13 8.32 14.88 2.05
CA SER A 13 9.47 14.16 1.49
C SER A 13 9.27 13.97 -0.01
N GLN A 14 10.33 14.15 -0.81
CA GLN A 14 10.25 14.08 -2.27
C GLN A 14 11.26 13.07 -2.82
N LEU A 15 10.87 12.31 -3.84
CA LEU A 15 11.70 11.34 -4.54
C LEU A 15 11.67 11.63 -6.03
N THR A 16 12.82 11.55 -6.70
CA THR A 16 12.91 11.74 -8.16
C THR A 16 13.07 10.38 -8.86
N ILE A 17 12.29 10.16 -9.92
CA ILE A 17 12.45 9.02 -10.83
C ILE A 17 12.74 9.57 -12.22
N THR A 18 13.81 9.09 -12.85
CA THR A 18 14.17 9.44 -14.23
C THR A 18 14.16 8.18 -15.08
N THR A 19 13.59 8.24 -16.28
CA THR A 19 13.54 7.08 -17.19
C THR A 19 13.46 7.48 -18.65
N ASP A 20 14.02 6.64 -19.52
CA ASP A 20 13.86 6.70 -20.99
C ASP A 20 12.98 5.55 -21.52
N VAL A 21 12.25 4.85 -20.60
CA VAL A 21 11.42 3.68 -20.90
C VAL A 21 9.95 4.04 -20.77
N ASP A 22 9.22 4.13 -21.90
CA ASP A 22 7.82 4.58 -21.95
C ASP A 22 6.88 3.78 -21.03
N SER A 23 7.05 2.45 -20.95
CA SER A 23 6.25 1.59 -20.08
C SER A 23 6.51 1.84 -18.56
N ILE A 24 7.69 2.30 -18.20
CA ILE A 24 8.01 2.73 -16.83
C ILE A 24 7.39 4.10 -16.56
N SER A 25 7.44 5.02 -17.52
CA SER A 25 6.74 6.31 -17.43
C SER A 25 5.24 6.12 -17.18
N GLU A 26 4.61 5.24 -17.95
CA GLU A 26 3.19 4.91 -17.78
C GLU A 26 2.92 4.26 -16.41
N PHE A 27 3.77 3.33 -15.97
CA PHE A 27 3.66 2.73 -14.65
C PHE A 27 3.75 3.77 -13.53
N VAL A 28 4.69 4.72 -13.59
CA VAL A 28 4.84 5.79 -12.59
C VAL A 28 3.59 6.67 -12.56
N ARG A 29 3.10 7.12 -13.72
CA ARG A 29 1.89 7.95 -13.79
C ARG A 29 0.66 7.23 -13.24
N ARG A 30 0.48 5.95 -13.58
CA ARG A 30 -0.64 5.15 -13.11
C ARG A 30 -0.58 4.87 -11.61
N THR A 31 0.61 4.57 -11.09
CA THR A 31 0.78 4.12 -9.70
C THR A 31 0.82 5.30 -8.73
N TYR A 32 1.51 6.38 -9.10
CA TYR A 32 1.81 7.51 -8.23
C TYR A 32 1.21 8.83 -8.72
N GLY A 33 0.32 8.82 -9.72
CA GLY A 33 -0.20 10.02 -10.37
C GLY A 33 -0.73 11.07 -9.39
N TYR A 34 -1.36 10.67 -8.30
CA TYR A 34 -1.88 11.56 -7.26
C TYR A 34 -0.81 12.06 -6.26
N MET A 35 0.42 11.58 -6.38
CA MET A 35 1.58 11.99 -5.57
C MET A 35 2.61 12.75 -6.41
N LEU A 36 2.36 12.94 -7.72
CA LEU A 36 3.28 13.65 -8.60
C LEU A 36 3.20 15.15 -8.37
N VAL A 37 4.37 15.79 -8.29
CA VAL A 37 4.53 17.25 -8.22
C VAL A 37 5.40 17.72 -9.38
N GLU A 38 5.25 18.99 -9.77
CA GLU A 38 5.97 19.55 -10.92
C GLU A 38 7.48 19.63 -10.70
N ARG A 39 7.90 19.86 -9.45
CA ARG A 39 9.30 20.08 -9.11
C ARG A 39 9.66 19.53 -7.74
N ALA A 40 10.80 18.83 -7.65
CA ALA A 40 11.42 18.51 -6.39
C ALA A 40 12.36 19.64 -5.93
N LEU A 41 12.21 20.07 -4.68
CA LEU A 41 13.07 21.09 -4.07
C LEU A 41 14.31 20.45 -3.40
N SER A 42 14.10 19.34 -2.71
CA SER A 42 15.17 18.60 -2.00
C SER A 42 14.81 17.11 -1.93
N PRO A 43 15.03 16.34 -3.00
CA PRO A 43 14.65 14.93 -3.03
C PRO A 43 15.48 14.12 -2.02
N VAL A 44 14.82 13.22 -1.28
CA VAL A 44 15.46 12.26 -0.36
C VAL A 44 16.24 11.17 -1.11
N GLY A 45 16.14 11.14 -2.43
CA GLY A 45 16.88 10.26 -3.29
C GLY A 45 16.43 10.32 -4.73
N SER A 46 17.11 9.54 -5.57
CA SER A 46 16.77 9.38 -6.98
C SER A 46 16.77 7.90 -7.36
N ILE A 47 15.94 7.55 -8.33
CA ILE A 47 15.89 6.25 -9.00
C ILE A 47 16.02 6.54 -10.49
N ASP A 48 16.96 5.86 -11.15
CA ASP A 48 17.16 5.97 -12.58
C ASP A 48 16.88 4.63 -13.24
N VAL A 49 15.98 4.61 -14.24
CA VAL A 49 15.62 3.40 -14.99
C VAL A 49 15.90 3.62 -16.45
N ARG A 50 16.80 2.83 -17.02
CA ARG A 50 17.28 3.00 -18.39
C ARG A 50 17.16 1.73 -19.21
N ARG A 51 16.95 1.94 -20.52
CA ARG A 51 17.17 0.88 -21.50
C ARG A 51 18.68 0.68 -21.69
N THR A 52 19.09 -0.58 -21.78
CA THR A 52 20.48 -0.97 -22.10
C THR A 52 20.54 -1.76 -23.41
N ALA A 53 21.72 -2.08 -23.89
CA ALA A 53 21.88 -2.87 -25.11
C ALA A 53 21.21 -4.25 -25.05
N ASN A 54 21.14 -4.85 -23.83
CA ASN A 54 20.64 -6.21 -23.63
C ASN A 54 19.37 -6.29 -22.77
N GLY A 55 18.76 -5.14 -22.43
CA GLY A 55 17.58 -5.12 -21.57
C GLY A 55 17.39 -3.79 -20.85
N PHE A 56 17.34 -3.81 -19.52
CA PHE A 56 17.05 -2.65 -18.69
C PHE A 56 17.95 -2.61 -17.46
N ALA A 57 18.20 -1.41 -16.96
CA ALA A 57 18.92 -1.17 -15.72
C ALA A 57 18.11 -0.28 -14.79
N LEU A 58 18.00 -0.65 -13.52
CA LEU A 58 17.52 0.18 -12.44
C LEU A 58 18.69 0.56 -11.56
N ARG A 59 18.92 1.83 -11.33
CA ARG A 59 19.97 2.38 -10.48
C ARG A 59 19.35 3.11 -9.30
N SER A 60 19.51 2.53 -8.13
CA SER A 60 18.99 3.02 -6.86
C SER A 60 19.86 2.51 -5.71
N LEU A 61 19.26 2.27 -4.52
CA LEU A 61 19.93 1.67 -3.36
C LEU A 61 20.44 0.27 -3.66
N GLU A 62 19.63 -0.52 -4.33
CA GLU A 62 19.94 -1.86 -4.79
C GLU A 62 19.89 -1.88 -6.33
N PRO A 63 21.04 -1.74 -7.00
CA PRO A 63 21.08 -1.77 -8.45
C PRO A 63 20.62 -3.12 -9.01
N LEU A 64 19.82 -3.08 -10.07
CA LEU A 64 19.33 -4.26 -10.76
C LEU A 64 19.54 -4.11 -12.27
N ASP A 65 20.13 -5.14 -12.88
CA ASP A 65 20.21 -5.30 -14.33
C ASP A 65 19.28 -6.45 -14.75
N LEU A 66 18.41 -6.19 -15.71
CA LEU A 66 17.48 -7.16 -16.25
C LEU A 66 17.75 -7.36 -17.74
N SER A 67 18.01 -8.59 -18.16
CA SER A 67 18.12 -8.94 -19.58
C SER A 67 16.74 -9.28 -20.16
N GLY A 68 16.50 -8.88 -21.43
CA GLY A 68 15.27 -9.20 -22.15
C GLY A 68 14.60 -7.97 -22.77
N GLU A 69 13.50 -8.21 -23.48
CA GLU A 69 12.80 -7.18 -24.24
C GLU A 69 11.72 -6.44 -23.42
N SER A 70 11.25 -7.05 -22.33
CA SER A 70 10.18 -6.52 -21.48
C SER A 70 10.72 -5.87 -20.21
N SER A 71 10.25 -4.65 -19.91
CA SER A 71 10.52 -3.96 -18.65
C SER A 71 9.55 -4.35 -17.53
N ALA A 72 8.51 -5.12 -17.82
CA ALA A 72 7.48 -5.47 -16.84
C ALA A 72 8.02 -6.08 -15.53
N PRO A 73 9.05 -6.94 -15.55
CA PRO A 73 9.65 -7.46 -14.31
C PRO A 73 10.33 -6.40 -13.42
N LEU A 74 10.68 -5.20 -13.96
CA LEU A 74 11.23 -4.11 -13.15
C LEU A 74 10.18 -3.39 -12.31
N MET A 75 8.91 -3.40 -12.71
CA MET A 75 7.86 -2.62 -12.05
C MET A 75 7.68 -2.95 -10.56
N PRO A 76 7.68 -4.23 -10.14
CA PRO A 76 7.64 -4.58 -8.72
C PRO A 76 8.87 -4.07 -7.95
N TYR A 77 10.06 -4.14 -8.55
CA TYR A 77 11.31 -3.63 -7.92
C TYR A 77 11.27 -2.11 -7.81
N LEU A 78 10.84 -1.40 -8.86
CA LEU A 78 10.70 0.05 -8.82
C LEU A 78 9.71 0.47 -7.73
N LYS A 79 8.57 -0.23 -7.62
CA LYS A 79 7.58 0.02 -6.57
C LYS A 79 8.20 -0.16 -5.18
N GLU A 80 8.94 -1.24 -4.98
CA GLU A 80 9.63 -1.54 -3.72
C GLU A 80 10.66 -0.48 -3.38
N GLU A 81 11.48 -0.06 -4.35
CA GLU A 81 12.48 0.99 -4.18
C GLU A 81 11.86 2.33 -3.75
N VAL A 82 10.72 2.72 -4.35
CA VAL A 82 10.00 3.93 -3.94
C VAL A 82 9.57 3.85 -2.48
N ILE A 83 8.98 2.72 -2.07
CA ILE A 83 8.55 2.49 -0.68
C ILE A 83 9.76 2.54 0.26
N MET A 84 10.83 1.83 -0.06
CA MET A 84 12.05 1.77 0.75
C MET A 84 12.70 3.15 0.94
N ARG A 85 12.71 3.99 -0.11
CA ARG A 85 13.23 5.36 -0.04
C ARG A 85 12.43 6.21 0.95
N PHE A 86 11.10 6.17 0.86
CA PHE A 86 10.25 6.89 1.81
C PHE A 86 10.34 6.32 3.22
N MET A 87 10.39 4.99 3.39
CA MET A 87 10.58 4.37 4.70
C MET A 87 11.87 4.86 5.40
N ARG A 88 12.98 4.91 4.65
CA ARG A 88 14.27 5.39 5.19
C ARG A 88 14.26 6.90 5.49
N ALA A 89 13.56 7.68 4.67
CA ALA A 89 13.43 9.12 4.87
C ALA A 89 12.49 9.49 6.04
N ARG A 90 11.59 8.58 6.43
CA ARG A 90 10.54 8.80 7.42
C ARG A 90 10.62 7.79 8.59
N PRO A 91 11.66 7.87 9.43
CA PRO A 91 11.80 7.02 10.60
C PRO A 91 10.78 7.32 11.70
N ASP A 92 10.01 8.40 11.59
CA ASP A 92 8.90 8.77 12.48
C ASP A 92 7.62 7.96 12.20
N LEU A 93 7.63 7.05 11.19
CA LEU A 93 6.47 6.27 10.77
C LEU A 93 6.68 4.76 10.92
N LEU A 94 5.65 4.08 11.39
CA LEU A 94 5.53 2.62 11.29
C LEU A 94 4.80 2.27 9.99
N TRP A 95 5.45 1.55 9.11
CA TRP A 95 4.92 1.18 7.80
C TRP A 95 4.33 -0.24 7.85
N ILE A 96 3.03 -0.34 7.66
CA ILE A 96 2.29 -1.62 7.73
C ILE A 96 1.89 -2.05 6.32
N HIS A 97 2.08 -3.33 6.00
CA HIS A 97 1.50 -3.93 4.79
C HIS A 97 -0.02 -4.03 4.97
N ALA A 98 -0.72 -3.01 4.50
CA ALA A 98 -2.14 -2.82 4.71
C ALA A 98 -2.76 -1.90 3.67
N GLY A 99 -4.06 -2.07 3.41
CA GLY A 99 -4.90 -1.01 2.87
C GLY A 99 -5.35 -0.07 3.99
N ALA A 100 -5.65 1.17 3.65
CA ALA A 100 -6.23 2.14 4.56
C ALA A 100 -7.31 2.95 3.83
N VAL A 101 -8.46 3.05 4.46
CA VAL A 101 -9.60 3.83 3.96
C VAL A 101 -10.13 4.73 5.07
N GLU A 102 -10.77 5.82 4.67
CA GLU A 102 -11.30 6.81 5.58
C GLU A 102 -12.78 7.06 5.32
N ARG A 103 -13.53 7.31 6.39
CA ARG A 103 -14.90 7.82 6.35
C ARG A 103 -15.17 8.68 7.59
N ASN A 104 -15.77 9.87 7.39
CA ASN A 104 -16.10 10.81 8.48
C ASN A 104 -14.88 11.15 9.37
N GLU A 105 -13.74 11.45 8.76
CA GLU A 105 -12.48 11.82 9.42
C GLU A 105 -11.83 10.66 10.22
N LYS A 106 -12.35 9.44 10.09
CA LYS A 106 -11.88 8.24 10.80
C LYS A 106 -11.32 7.22 9.83
N ALA A 107 -10.11 6.75 10.09
CA ALA A 107 -9.45 5.75 9.26
C ALA A 107 -9.67 4.33 9.78
N LEU A 108 -9.84 3.41 8.84
CA LEU A 108 -9.83 1.97 9.03
C LEU A 108 -8.59 1.40 8.37
N LEU A 109 -7.76 0.67 9.15
CA LEU A 109 -6.63 -0.08 8.62
C LEU A 109 -7.06 -1.50 8.27
N ILE A 110 -6.77 -1.96 7.06
CA ILE A 110 -7.10 -3.31 6.56
C ILE A 110 -5.77 -4.05 6.35
N SER A 111 -5.34 -4.79 7.37
CA SER A 111 -4.03 -5.45 7.41
C SER A 111 -4.16 -6.96 7.31
N GLY A 112 -3.11 -7.64 6.84
CA GLY A 112 -3.08 -9.09 6.74
C GLY A 112 -2.17 -9.58 5.61
N ALA A 113 -1.94 -10.89 5.55
CA ALA A 113 -1.09 -11.51 4.55
C ALA A 113 -1.58 -11.29 3.11
N SER A 114 -0.70 -11.49 2.13
CA SER A 114 -1.07 -11.41 0.71
C SER A 114 -2.15 -12.46 0.38
N GLY A 115 -3.12 -12.08 -0.43
CA GLY A 115 -4.20 -12.98 -0.86
C GLY A 115 -5.41 -13.06 0.07
N GLN A 116 -5.39 -12.42 1.23
CA GLN A 116 -6.51 -12.42 2.20
C GLN A 116 -7.67 -11.48 1.83
N GLY A 117 -7.61 -10.83 0.67
CA GLY A 117 -8.71 -10.00 0.17
C GLY A 117 -8.64 -8.52 0.54
N LYS A 118 -7.50 -8.01 1.04
CA LYS A 118 -7.31 -6.58 1.40
C LYS A 118 -7.74 -5.62 0.30
N SER A 119 -7.10 -5.68 -0.88
CA SER A 119 -7.40 -4.77 -2.01
C SER A 119 -8.81 -4.94 -2.54
N THR A 120 -9.38 -6.16 -2.51
CA THR A 120 -10.79 -6.39 -2.84
C THR A 120 -11.70 -5.66 -1.86
N LEU A 121 -11.46 -5.79 -0.56
CA LEU A 121 -12.23 -5.13 0.47
C LEU A 121 -12.08 -3.62 0.41
N THR A 122 -10.84 -3.12 0.23
CA THR A 122 -10.56 -1.69 0.00
C THR A 122 -11.39 -1.15 -1.17
N THR A 123 -11.34 -1.80 -2.34
CA THR A 123 -12.11 -1.40 -3.52
C THR A 123 -13.62 -1.38 -3.26
N MET A 124 -14.14 -2.39 -2.54
CA MET A 124 -15.58 -2.42 -2.22
C MET A 124 -15.98 -1.28 -1.28
N LEU A 125 -15.15 -0.95 -0.30
CA LEU A 125 -15.40 0.18 0.60
C LEU A 125 -15.40 1.52 -0.16
N LEU A 126 -14.48 1.71 -1.12
CA LEU A 126 -14.47 2.89 -1.99
C LEU A 126 -15.78 3.04 -2.78
N ASN A 127 -16.32 1.95 -3.32
CA ASN A 127 -17.61 1.94 -4.02
C ASN A 127 -18.81 2.26 -3.10
N HIS A 128 -18.59 2.27 -1.77
CA HIS A 128 -19.62 2.60 -0.77
C HIS A 128 -19.32 3.92 -0.04
N GLY A 129 -18.59 4.83 -0.69
CA GLY A 129 -18.38 6.19 -0.23
C GLY A 129 -17.27 6.36 0.81
N TRP A 130 -16.38 5.37 0.96
CA TRP A 130 -15.15 5.54 1.68
C TRP A 130 -14.09 6.17 0.78
N ARG A 131 -13.13 6.87 1.37
CA ARG A 131 -12.00 7.48 0.64
C ARG A 131 -10.73 6.68 0.86
N LEU A 132 -9.92 6.52 -0.20
CA LEU A 132 -8.64 5.82 -0.14
C LEU A 132 -7.61 6.68 0.59
N MET A 133 -6.85 6.06 1.47
CA MET A 133 -5.61 6.59 2.03
C MET A 133 -4.40 5.80 1.54
N SER A 134 -4.53 4.48 1.42
CA SER A 134 -3.46 3.61 0.90
C SER A 134 -4.02 2.25 0.46
N ASP A 135 -3.35 1.60 -0.51
CA ASP A 135 -3.55 0.16 -0.78
C ASP A 135 -2.19 -0.50 -0.95
N ASP A 136 -1.79 -1.38 -0.09
CA ASP A 136 -0.53 -2.10 -0.02
C ASP A 136 0.38 -1.67 1.15
N VAL A 137 0.63 -0.38 1.37
CA VAL A 137 1.49 0.08 2.48
C VAL A 137 0.90 1.32 3.13
N ALA A 138 0.51 1.20 4.40
CA ALA A 138 -0.08 2.28 5.18
C ALA A 138 0.92 2.80 6.24
N PRO A 139 1.37 4.07 6.14
CA PRO A 139 2.24 4.70 7.13
C PRO A 139 1.43 5.23 8.32
N ILE A 140 1.82 4.83 9.53
CA ILE A 140 1.21 5.24 10.80
C ILE A 140 2.23 6.02 11.60
N ARG A 141 1.86 7.17 12.18
CA ARG A 141 2.77 7.93 13.06
C ARG A 141 3.17 7.11 14.29
N MET A 142 4.45 7.17 14.66
CA MET A 142 4.96 6.48 15.85
C MET A 142 4.39 7.08 17.16
N ASN A 143 4.03 8.36 17.15
CA ASN A 143 3.62 9.12 18.34
C ASN A 143 2.14 9.53 18.36
N ALA A 144 1.36 9.14 17.35
CA ALA A 144 -0.07 9.47 17.26
C ALA A 144 -0.85 8.39 16.51
N ASP A 145 -2.11 8.16 16.91
CA ASP A 145 -3.00 7.22 16.22
C ASP A 145 -3.54 7.84 14.92
N GLN A 146 -2.61 8.13 13.98
CA GLN A 146 -2.90 8.73 12.67
C GLN A 146 -2.25 7.94 11.56
N ILE A 147 -3.01 7.76 10.46
CA ILE A 147 -2.52 7.25 9.18
C ILE A 147 -2.28 8.44 8.25
N LEU A 148 -1.17 8.42 7.53
CA LEU A 148 -0.87 9.36 6.46
C LEU A 148 -1.30 8.76 5.12
N PRO A 149 -1.86 9.56 4.19
CA PRO A 149 -2.18 9.09 2.85
C PRO A 149 -0.89 8.78 2.08
N PHE A 150 -0.79 7.55 1.60
CA PHE A 150 0.28 7.10 0.69
C PHE A 150 -0.39 6.40 -0.50
N TYR A 151 -0.68 7.17 -1.54
CA TYR A 151 -1.52 6.69 -2.62
C TYR A 151 -0.79 5.70 -3.50
N GLN A 152 -1.39 4.54 -3.59
CA GLN A 152 -1.10 3.55 -4.61
C GLN A 152 -2.45 3.02 -5.08
N ALA A 153 -2.71 3.09 -6.38
CA ALA A 153 -3.98 2.60 -6.91
C ALA A 153 -4.15 1.11 -6.60
N PRO A 154 -5.31 0.70 -6.04
CA PRO A 154 -5.58 -0.71 -5.79
C PRO A 154 -5.45 -1.52 -7.07
N LEU A 155 -4.72 -2.63 -7.00
CA LEU A 155 -4.54 -3.54 -8.11
C LEU A 155 -5.49 -4.74 -7.96
N ARG A 156 -6.46 -4.85 -8.83
CA ARG A 156 -7.40 -5.97 -8.88
C ARG A 156 -6.81 -7.12 -9.70
N ARG A 157 -6.85 -8.34 -9.18
CA ARG A 157 -6.58 -9.54 -9.97
C ARG A 157 -7.74 -9.78 -10.94
N ILE A 158 -7.44 -10.01 -12.21
CA ILE A 158 -8.46 -10.26 -13.24
C ILE A 158 -9.17 -11.61 -13.01
N ASP A 159 -8.47 -12.60 -12.44
CA ASP A 159 -9.07 -13.89 -12.05
C ASP A 159 -8.73 -14.27 -10.60
N PRO A 160 -9.62 -13.96 -9.64
CA PRO A 160 -9.40 -14.28 -8.23
C PRO A 160 -9.51 -15.76 -7.87
N GLY A 161 -9.89 -16.62 -8.84
CA GLY A 161 -10.14 -18.05 -8.62
C GLY A 161 -8.96 -18.98 -8.89
N LYS A 162 -7.90 -18.49 -9.54
CA LYS A 162 -6.75 -19.31 -9.93
C LYS A 162 -5.62 -19.19 -8.92
N GLN A 163 -5.14 -20.29 -8.36
CA GLN A 163 -3.86 -20.33 -7.67
C GLN A 163 -2.76 -20.20 -8.74
N LEU A 164 -2.00 -19.11 -8.66
CA LEU A 164 -0.97 -18.78 -9.63
C LEU A 164 0.41 -19.00 -9.01
N SER A 165 1.34 -19.49 -9.82
CA SER A 165 2.76 -19.53 -9.49
C SER A 165 3.33 -18.10 -9.32
N SER A 166 4.49 -17.97 -8.66
CA SER A 166 5.13 -16.67 -8.50
C SER A 166 5.43 -15.97 -9.83
N GLU A 167 5.72 -16.73 -10.90
CA GLU A 167 5.97 -16.21 -12.25
C GLU A 167 4.66 -15.75 -12.93
N GLU A 168 3.57 -16.48 -12.74
CA GLU A 168 2.24 -16.07 -13.24
C GLU A 168 1.72 -14.84 -12.50
N VAL A 169 2.04 -14.67 -11.20
CA VAL A 169 1.72 -13.46 -10.44
C VAL A 169 2.46 -12.24 -10.97
N ALA A 170 3.67 -12.40 -11.46
CA ALA A 170 4.46 -11.31 -12.07
C ALA A 170 3.94 -10.91 -13.46
N SER A 171 3.37 -11.86 -14.22
CA SER A 171 2.86 -11.63 -15.58
C SER A 171 1.39 -11.22 -15.65
N LEU A 172 0.64 -11.25 -14.54
CA LEU A 172 -0.76 -10.86 -14.53
C LEU A 172 -0.93 -9.37 -14.83
N GLU A 173 -1.64 -9.09 -15.91
CA GLU A 173 -2.28 -7.79 -16.11
C GLU A 173 -3.18 -7.50 -14.92
N ARG A 174 -2.73 -6.61 -14.05
CA ARG A 174 -3.53 -6.12 -12.94
C ARG A 174 -4.25 -4.89 -13.41
N GLU A 175 -5.56 -4.96 -13.39
CA GLU A 175 -6.40 -3.81 -13.66
C GLU A 175 -6.32 -2.87 -12.45
N SER A 176 -5.81 -1.65 -12.66
CA SER A 176 -5.87 -0.62 -11.62
C SER A 176 -7.29 -0.09 -11.52
N VAL A 177 -7.78 0.05 -10.31
CA VAL A 177 -9.07 0.69 -10.06
C VAL A 177 -8.93 2.17 -10.41
N ALA A 178 -9.77 2.65 -11.33
CA ALA A 178 -9.81 4.08 -11.64
C ALA A 178 -10.31 4.84 -10.40
N LEU A 179 -9.49 5.76 -9.92
CA LEU A 179 -9.81 6.61 -8.76
C LEU A 179 -10.16 8.01 -9.26
N SER A 180 -11.14 8.65 -8.63
CA SER A 180 -11.36 10.09 -8.76
C SER A 180 -10.68 10.81 -7.59
N SER A 181 -10.38 12.11 -7.74
CA SER A 181 -9.85 12.92 -6.64
C SER A 181 -10.77 12.92 -5.41
N GLU A 182 -12.08 12.81 -5.61
CA GLU A 182 -13.07 12.75 -4.53
C GLU A 182 -13.00 11.46 -3.73
N SER A 183 -12.51 10.38 -4.35
CA SER A 183 -12.32 9.08 -3.68
C SER A 183 -11.01 8.99 -2.90
N LEU A 184 -10.24 10.07 -2.81
CA LEU A 184 -8.97 10.15 -2.08
C LEU A 184 -9.12 11.01 -0.82
N ARG A 185 -8.44 10.63 0.25
CA ARG A 185 -8.27 11.45 1.44
C ARG A 185 -6.91 12.14 1.41
N ALA A 186 -6.87 13.46 1.25
CA ALA A 186 -5.62 14.20 1.12
C ALA A 186 -4.86 14.39 2.45
N ASP A 187 -5.57 14.54 3.56
CA ASP A 187 -4.98 14.81 4.86
C ASP A 187 -4.84 13.55 5.72
N PRO A 188 -3.93 13.53 6.69
CA PRO A 188 -3.89 12.48 7.70
C PRO A 188 -5.24 12.30 8.40
N ALA A 189 -5.58 11.06 8.74
CA ALA A 189 -6.82 10.74 9.45
C ALA A 189 -6.56 9.95 10.73
N GLU A 190 -7.45 10.11 11.71
CA GLU A 190 -7.38 9.38 12.96
C GLU A 190 -7.66 7.90 12.74
N LEU A 191 -6.72 7.03 13.12
CA LEU A 191 -6.93 5.58 13.09
C LEU A 191 -7.88 5.17 14.19
N ARG A 192 -9.01 4.58 13.83
CA ARG A 192 -10.08 4.20 14.79
C ARG A 192 -10.25 2.72 14.96
N ALA A 193 -9.89 1.93 13.97
CA ALA A 193 -9.99 0.48 14.04
C ALA A 193 -9.01 -0.20 13.10
N VAL A 194 -8.70 -1.46 13.40
CA VAL A 194 -7.90 -2.35 12.55
C VAL A 194 -8.71 -3.61 12.24
N VAL A 195 -8.71 -4.00 10.98
CA VAL A 195 -9.39 -5.21 10.52
C VAL A 195 -8.40 -6.12 9.81
N PHE A 196 -8.44 -7.41 10.14
CA PHE A 196 -7.69 -8.47 9.51
C PHE A 196 -8.66 -9.34 8.71
N PRO A 197 -8.77 -9.15 7.39
CA PRO A 197 -9.71 -9.88 6.55
C PRO A 197 -9.27 -11.33 6.35
N MET A 198 -10.25 -12.22 6.26
CA MET A 198 -10.12 -13.61 5.87
C MET A 198 -11.23 -13.93 4.89
N PHE A 199 -10.91 -13.96 3.59
CA PHE A 199 -11.86 -14.29 2.56
C PHE A 199 -11.99 -15.80 2.38
N ASP A 200 -13.20 -16.33 2.53
CA ASP A 200 -13.60 -17.68 2.15
C ASP A 200 -15.00 -17.63 1.55
N ARG A 201 -15.14 -17.99 0.28
CA ARG A 201 -16.41 -17.97 -0.44
C ARG A 201 -17.57 -18.71 0.27
N ARG A 202 -17.27 -19.65 1.17
CA ARG A 202 -18.25 -20.43 1.92
C ARG A 202 -18.55 -19.89 3.29
N ALA A 203 -17.77 -18.90 3.76
CA ALA A 203 -17.94 -18.35 5.09
C ALA A 203 -19.15 -17.40 5.15
N SER A 204 -19.90 -17.50 6.24
CA SER A 204 -20.82 -16.42 6.65
C SER A 204 -20.00 -15.25 7.20
N THR A 205 -20.44 -14.02 6.94
CA THR A 205 -19.73 -12.84 7.43
C THR A 205 -19.79 -12.75 8.93
N ARG A 206 -18.61 -12.63 9.55
CA ARG A 206 -18.44 -12.47 11.01
C ARG A 206 -17.30 -11.50 11.31
N LEU A 207 -17.59 -10.54 12.16
CA LEU A 207 -16.62 -9.60 12.70
C LEU A 207 -16.32 -10.00 14.16
N ILE A 208 -15.13 -10.52 14.40
CA ILE A 208 -14.74 -11.08 15.71
C ILE A 208 -13.70 -10.16 16.34
N ARG A 209 -14.01 -9.62 17.50
CA ARG A 209 -13.05 -8.80 18.25
C ARG A 209 -11.86 -9.63 18.70
N MET A 210 -10.66 -9.17 18.42
CA MET A 210 -9.43 -9.86 18.77
C MET A 210 -8.95 -9.49 20.18
N ALA A 211 -8.27 -10.42 20.84
CA ALA A 211 -7.50 -10.13 22.03
C ALA A 211 -6.36 -9.14 21.67
N LYS A 212 -6.06 -8.19 22.57
CA LYS A 212 -5.07 -7.13 22.33
C LYS A 212 -3.69 -7.66 21.91
N GLY A 213 -3.20 -8.70 22.58
CA GLY A 213 -1.92 -9.33 22.22
C GLY A 213 -1.92 -9.99 20.84
N ALA A 214 -3.03 -10.63 20.45
CA ALA A 214 -3.16 -11.22 19.12
C ALA A 214 -3.17 -10.13 18.02
N GLY A 215 -3.91 -9.04 18.25
CA GLY A 215 -3.95 -7.91 17.32
C GLY A 215 -2.59 -7.21 17.18
N ALA A 216 -1.86 -6.99 18.29
CA ALA A 216 -0.50 -6.44 18.24
C ALA A 216 0.46 -7.34 17.45
N LEU A 217 0.38 -8.65 17.65
CA LEU A 217 1.22 -9.61 16.92
C LEU A 217 0.92 -9.61 15.41
N GLU A 218 -0.35 -9.54 15.03
CA GLU A 218 -0.74 -9.45 13.61
C GLU A 218 -0.27 -8.12 12.96
N LEU A 219 -0.32 -6.99 13.68
CA LEU A 219 0.28 -5.76 13.19
C LEU A 219 1.78 -5.89 12.96
N LEU A 220 2.51 -6.48 13.92
CA LEU A 220 3.96 -6.68 13.81
C LEU A 220 4.35 -7.60 12.65
N ARG A 221 3.59 -8.67 12.42
CA ARG A 221 3.81 -9.57 11.27
C ARG A 221 3.71 -8.86 9.92
N ASN A 222 2.94 -7.79 9.86
CA ASN A 222 2.72 -6.98 8.66
C ASN A 222 3.53 -5.67 8.68
N ALA A 223 4.34 -5.40 9.73
CA ALA A 223 5.19 -4.22 9.79
C ALA A 223 6.42 -4.39 8.90
N ARG A 224 6.59 -3.47 7.94
CA ARG A 224 7.65 -3.54 6.93
C ARG A 224 9.01 -3.06 7.45
N ASN A 225 9.02 -2.11 8.36
CA ASN A 225 10.21 -1.53 8.98
C ASN A 225 10.38 -1.92 10.46
N MET A 226 9.87 -3.08 10.86
CA MET A 226 10.01 -3.58 12.23
C MET A 226 11.49 -3.74 12.64
N ILE A 227 12.35 -4.15 11.71
CA ILE A 227 13.78 -4.36 11.97
C ILE A 227 14.47 -3.03 12.28
N ASP A 228 14.08 -1.94 11.64
CA ASP A 228 14.65 -0.60 11.85
C ASP A 228 14.23 -0.04 13.21
N HIS A 229 12.98 -0.24 13.61
CA HIS A 229 12.42 0.27 14.87
C HIS A 229 12.61 -0.65 16.07
N LYS A 230 12.79 -1.96 15.85
CA LYS A 230 13.03 -2.96 16.92
C LYS A 230 11.99 -2.87 18.05
N ALA A 231 12.45 -2.57 19.27
CA ALA A 231 11.59 -2.45 20.45
C ALA A 231 10.50 -1.38 20.31
N ALA A 232 10.78 -0.26 19.65
CA ALA A 232 9.82 0.82 19.44
C ALA A 232 8.63 0.38 18.55
N ALA A 233 8.86 -0.47 17.53
CA ALA A 233 7.78 -1.05 16.74
C ALA A 233 6.87 -1.95 17.57
N VAL A 234 7.47 -2.78 18.45
CA VAL A 234 6.71 -3.66 19.35
C VAL A 234 5.87 -2.84 20.33
N GLU A 235 6.47 -1.81 20.92
CA GLU A 235 5.77 -0.91 21.83
C GLU A 235 4.62 -0.18 21.12
N ARG A 236 4.88 0.35 19.90
CA ARG A 236 3.85 1.02 19.09
C ARG A 236 2.69 0.09 18.73
N ALA A 237 2.94 -1.12 18.28
CA ALA A 237 1.89 -2.09 17.98
C ALA A 237 1.07 -2.45 19.23
N ALA A 238 1.73 -2.58 20.37
CA ALA A 238 1.05 -2.83 21.64
C ALA A 238 0.21 -1.63 22.11
N GLN A 239 0.66 -0.39 21.90
CA GLN A 239 -0.12 0.82 22.18
C GLN A 239 -1.37 0.86 21.29
N LEU A 240 -1.23 0.68 19.98
CA LEU A 240 -2.36 0.62 19.05
C LEU A 240 -3.38 -0.45 19.47
N ALA A 241 -2.91 -1.65 19.84
CA ALA A 241 -3.81 -2.73 20.28
C ALA A 241 -4.50 -2.44 21.63
N ARG A 242 -3.93 -1.58 22.49
CA ARG A 242 -4.56 -1.15 23.73
C ARG A 242 -5.61 -0.06 23.49
N SER A 243 -5.33 0.90 22.60
CA SER A 243 -6.20 2.05 22.34
C SER A 243 -7.32 1.75 21.35
N LEU A 244 -7.08 0.88 20.36
CA LEU A 244 -8.00 0.66 19.25
C LEU A 244 -8.67 -0.71 19.29
N PRO A 245 -9.93 -0.82 18.83
CA PRO A 245 -10.53 -2.11 18.54
C PRO A 245 -9.87 -2.74 17.32
N MET A 246 -9.55 -4.04 17.43
CA MET A 246 -9.01 -4.85 16.36
C MET A 246 -9.92 -6.04 16.11
N PHE A 247 -10.18 -6.33 14.84
CA PHE A 247 -11.13 -7.37 14.46
C PHE A 247 -10.54 -8.33 13.44
N GLN A 248 -10.88 -9.59 13.56
CA GLN A 248 -10.82 -10.55 12.47
C GLN A 248 -12.14 -10.51 11.70
N LEU A 249 -12.09 -10.28 10.40
CA LEU A 249 -13.26 -10.27 9.52
C LEU A 249 -13.21 -11.53 8.63
N CYS A 250 -14.03 -12.54 8.98
CA CYS A 250 -14.29 -13.67 8.10
C CYS A 250 -15.45 -13.30 7.17
N TYR A 251 -15.32 -13.49 5.85
CA TYR A 251 -16.38 -13.13 4.92
C TYR A 251 -16.32 -13.92 3.62
N GLY A 252 -17.49 -14.24 3.06
CA GLY A 252 -17.66 -14.86 1.75
C GLY A 252 -18.28 -13.91 0.73
N SER A 253 -18.93 -12.84 1.22
CA SER A 253 -19.53 -11.78 0.42
C SER A 253 -18.91 -10.43 0.76
N ALA A 254 -18.43 -9.72 -0.25
CA ALA A 254 -17.85 -8.40 -0.05
C ALA A 254 -18.91 -7.37 0.38
N ALA A 255 -20.15 -7.49 -0.10
CA ALA A 255 -21.25 -6.61 0.32
C ALA A 255 -21.58 -6.74 1.82
N ASP A 256 -21.64 -8.00 2.32
CA ASP A 256 -21.87 -8.25 3.74
C ASP A 256 -20.70 -7.77 4.60
N ALA A 257 -19.46 -7.88 4.10
CA ALA A 257 -18.27 -7.35 4.75
C ALA A 257 -18.34 -5.84 4.90
N VAL A 258 -18.76 -5.11 3.86
CA VAL A 258 -18.95 -3.65 3.89
C VAL A 258 -20.01 -3.27 4.94
N MET A 259 -21.15 -3.99 4.95
CA MET A 259 -22.20 -3.74 5.95
C MET A 259 -21.67 -3.93 7.38
N ALA A 260 -20.95 -5.01 7.65
CA ALA A 260 -20.36 -5.27 8.96
C ALA A 260 -19.34 -4.21 9.38
N LEU A 261 -18.65 -3.57 8.44
CA LEU A 261 -17.65 -2.54 8.72
C LEU A 261 -18.24 -1.13 8.86
N ASN A 262 -19.43 -0.86 8.33
CA ASN A 262 -20.09 0.45 8.49
C ASN A 262 -20.38 0.79 9.97
N ASP A 263 -20.54 -0.23 10.82
CA ASP A 263 -20.84 -0.06 12.25
C ASP A 263 -19.56 0.03 13.11
N VAL A 264 -18.37 -0.08 12.51
CA VAL A 264 -17.07 -0.08 13.23
C VAL A 264 -16.56 1.34 13.49
N LEU A 265 -16.90 2.33 12.65
CA LEU A 265 -16.50 3.74 12.72
C LEU A 265 -17.68 4.63 13.04
#